data_58552bb4ced492c457cb0fc121c4dbe9
#
_entry.id   58552bb4ced492c457cb0fc121c4dbe9
#
_cell.length_a   1.000
_cell.length_b   1.000
_cell.length_c   1.000
_cell.angle_alpha   90.00
_cell.angle_beta   90.00
_cell.angle_gamma   90.00
#
_symmetry.space_group_name_H-M   'P 1'
#
loop_
_entity.id
_entity.type
_entity.pdbx_description
1 polymer ?
#
loop_
_entity_poly.entity_id
_entity_poly.type
_entity_poly.pdbx_seq_one_letter_code
_entity_poly.pdbx_strand_id
1 'polypeptide(L)'
;MNITVFGVGYVGLTTGACLANLGHSVLCVDVDKARIASLQEGKVPFYEPGLPDLINQNTKKGKLRFSTSAEEGVKFGEVIF
;
A
#
# COMPACT_ATOMS: atom_id res chain seq x y z
N MET A 1 3.62 0.52 14.12
CA MET A 1 4.89 0.12 13.47
C MET A 1 4.88 0.58 12.02
N ASN A 2 6.02 1.01 11.52
CA ASN A 2 6.16 1.39 10.12
C ASN A 2 6.58 0.17 9.30
N ILE A 3 5.79 -0.14 8.29
CA ILE A 3 6.00 -1.34 7.47
C ILE A 3 6.10 -0.92 6.00
N THR A 4 7.09 -1.44 5.30
CA THR A 4 7.23 -1.25 3.85
C THR A 4 6.91 -2.58 3.16
N VAL A 5 6.06 -2.52 2.14
CA VAL A 5 5.73 -3.66 1.30
C VAL A 5 6.21 -3.37 -0.11
N PHE A 6 7.12 -4.19 -0.63
CA PHE A 6 7.59 -4.07 -2.01
C PHE A 6 6.75 -4.94 -2.93
N GLY A 7 6.22 -4.32 -3.96
CA GLY A 7 5.31 -4.96 -4.89
C GLY A 7 3.85 -4.73 -4.53
N VAL A 8 3.09 -4.21 -5.48
CA VAL A 8 1.65 -3.96 -5.32
C VAL A 8 0.81 -4.89 -6.20
N GLY A 9 1.29 -6.11 -6.41
CA GLY A 9 0.46 -7.17 -6.96
C GLY A 9 -0.64 -7.53 -5.96
N TYR A 10 -1.44 -8.51 -6.28
CA TYR A 10 -2.58 -8.88 -5.44
C TYR A 10 -2.17 -9.17 -4.00
N VAL A 11 -1.14 -9.99 -3.81
CA VAL A 11 -0.70 -10.40 -2.47
C VAL A 11 -0.14 -9.21 -1.69
N GLY A 12 0.74 -8.43 -2.30
CA GLY A 12 1.37 -7.28 -1.65
C GLY A 12 0.36 -6.22 -1.25
N LEU A 13 -0.58 -5.92 -2.15
CA LEU A 13 -1.60 -4.91 -1.89
C LEU A 13 -2.56 -5.36 -0.78
N THR A 14 -2.99 -6.62 -0.82
CA THR A 14 -3.87 -7.18 0.21
C THR A 14 -3.16 -7.20 1.57
N THR A 15 -1.91 -7.63 1.60
CA THR A 15 -1.12 -7.65 2.83
C THR A 15 -0.97 -6.24 3.41
N GLY A 16 -0.62 -5.27 2.56
CA GLY A 16 -0.47 -3.89 2.99
C GLY A 16 -1.75 -3.30 3.54
N ALA A 17 -2.88 -3.55 2.87
CA ALA A 17 -4.18 -3.05 3.31
C ALA A 17 -4.58 -3.66 4.66
N CYS A 18 -4.36 -4.96 4.85
CA CYS A 18 -4.68 -5.63 6.11
C CYS A 18 -3.82 -5.12 7.26
N LEU A 19 -2.52 -4.94 7.03
CA LEU A 19 -1.61 -4.40 8.05
C LEU A 19 -1.98 -2.97 8.43
N ALA A 20 -2.33 -2.15 7.45
CA ALA A 20 -2.80 -0.79 7.71
C ALA A 20 -4.08 -0.80 8.54
N ASN A 21 -4.98 -1.72 8.23
CA ASN A 21 -6.23 -1.85 8.96
C ASN A 21 -6.04 -2.27 10.42
N LEU A 22 -4.95 -2.95 10.71
CA LEU A 22 -4.58 -3.31 12.09
C LEU A 22 -3.95 -2.14 12.85
N GLY A 23 -3.75 -1.02 12.20
CA GLY A 23 -3.21 0.19 12.86
C GLY A 23 -1.77 0.52 12.52
N HIS A 24 -1.10 -0.28 11.69
CA HIS A 24 0.27 0.00 11.28
C HIS A 24 0.31 1.08 10.21
N SER A 25 1.43 1.80 10.12
CA SER A 25 1.67 2.72 9.02
C SER A 25 2.38 1.96 7.90
N VAL A 26 1.76 1.86 6.75
CA VAL A 26 2.23 1.03 5.64
C VAL A 26 2.55 1.87 4.42
N LEU A 27 3.73 1.67 3.86
CA LEU A 27 4.14 2.24 2.57
C LEU A 27 4.33 1.09 1.59
N CYS A 28 3.53 1.09 0.54
CA CYS A 28 3.65 0.12 -0.55
C CYS A 28 4.46 0.74 -1.68
N VAL A 29 5.48 0.05 -2.14
CA VAL A 29 6.41 0.53 -3.16
C VAL A 29 6.38 -0.41 -4.37
N ASP A 30 6.32 0.16 -5.56
CA ASP A 30 6.45 -0.60 -6.81
C ASP A 30 7.09 0.27 -7.88
N VAL A 31 7.81 -0.35 -8.79
CA VAL A 31 8.43 0.35 -9.92
C VAL A 31 7.41 0.71 -11.01
N ASP A 32 6.24 0.11 -10.98
CA ASP A 32 5.17 0.35 -11.95
C ASP A 32 4.49 1.69 -11.65
N LYS A 33 4.92 2.73 -12.33
CA LYS A 33 4.41 4.09 -12.11
C LYS A 33 2.91 4.22 -12.38
N ALA A 34 2.41 3.53 -13.40
CA ALA A 34 0.99 3.60 -13.75
C ALA A 34 0.13 2.96 -12.66
N ARG A 35 0.59 1.83 -12.12
CA ARG A 35 -0.13 1.15 -11.04
C ARG A 35 -0.15 1.98 -9.77
N ILE A 36 0.98 2.55 -9.40
CA ILE A 36 1.07 3.42 -8.21
C ILE A 36 0.17 4.65 -8.39
N ALA A 37 0.17 5.29 -9.55
CA ALA A 37 -0.69 6.44 -9.81
C ALA A 37 -2.17 6.07 -9.68
N SER A 38 -2.58 4.92 -10.21
CA SER A 38 -3.96 4.44 -10.08
C SER A 38 -4.36 4.22 -8.63
N LEU A 39 -3.48 3.62 -7.85
CA LEU A 39 -3.75 3.37 -6.43
C LEU A 39 -3.83 4.67 -5.64
N GLN A 40 -2.99 5.65 -5.96
CA GLN A 40 -3.04 6.97 -5.33
C GLN A 40 -4.34 7.70 -5.65
N GLU A 41 -4.96 7.41 -6.79
CA GLU A 41 -6.26 7.96 -7.17
C GLU A 41 -7.44 7.18 -6.59
N GLY A 42 -7.17 6.10 -5.87
CA GLY A 42 -8.20 5.25 -5.28
C GLY A 42 -8.73 4.16 -6.20
N LYS A 43 -8.07 3.93 -7.32
CA LYS A 43 -8.45 2.88 -8.28
C LYS A 43 -7.70 1.60 -7.96
N VAL A 44 -8.44 0.56 -7.55
CA VAL A 44 -7.86 -0.73 -7.19
C VAL A 44 -7.94 -1.66 -8.40
N PRO A 45 -6.80 -2.23 -8.86
CA PRO A 45 -6.78 -3.03 -10.09
C PRO A 45 -7.36 -4.43 -9.93
N PHE A 46 -7.72 -4.85 -8.73
CA PHE A 46 -8.22 -6.19 -8.46
C PHE A 46 -9.69 -6.15 -8.09
N TYR A 47 -10.45 -7.09 -8.63
CA TYR A 47 -11.86 -7.22 -8.33
C TYR A 47 -12.05 -8.16 -7.16
N GLU A 48 -11.97 -7.61 -5.96
CA GLU A 48 -12.13 -8.35 -4.70
C GLU A 48 -13.13 -7.60 -3.83
N PRO A 49 -14.26 -8.22 -3.44
CA PRO A 49 -15.26 -7.54 -2.61
C PRO A 49 -14.65 -7.03 -1.30
N GLY A 50 -14.89 -5.75 -1.02
CA GLY A 50 -14.41 -5.12 0.21
C GLY A 50 -12.99 -4.57 0.15
N LEU A 51 -12.15 -5.02 -0.78
CA LEU A 51 -10.77 -4.55 -0.86
C LEU A 51 -10.66 -3.06 -1.23
N PRO A 52 -11.39 -2.55 -2.23
CA PRO A 52 -11.35 -1.12 -2.54
C PRO A 52 -11.71 -0.24 -1.34
N ASP A 53 -12.75 -0.62 -0.60
CA ASP A 53 -13.17 0.15 0.57
C ASP A 53 -12.10 0.13 1.66
N LEU A 54 -11.50 -1.03 1.91
CA LEU A 54 -10.45 -1.19 2.90
C LEU A 54 -9.25 -0.30 2.56
N ILE A 55 -8.83 -0.30 1.30
CA ILE A 55 -7.72 0.52 0.83
C ILE A 55 -8.07 2.00 0.99
N ASN A 56 -9.23 2.41 0.51
CA ASN A 56 -9.64 3.82 0.56
C ASN A 56 -9.79 4.34 1.98
N GLN A 57 -10.34 3.56 2.88
CA GLN A 57 -10.44 3.94 4.29
C GLN A 57 -9.07 4.19 4.91
N ASN A 58 -8.11 3.31 4.62
CA ASN A 58 -6.79 3.41 5.22
C ASN A 58 -5.92 4.48 4.57
N THR A 59 -6.11 4.77 3.28
CA THR A 59 -5.43 5.88 2.63
C THR A 59 -5.92 7.21 3.17
N LYS A 60 -7.21 7.35 3.43
CA LYS A 60 -7.78 8.57 4.04
C LYS A 60 -7.23 8.82 5.44
N LYS A 61 -6.98 7.76 6.19
CA LYS A 61 -6.40 7.86 7.54
C LYS A 61 -4.91 8.12 7.52
N GLY A 62 -4.27 8.09 6.35
CA GLY A 62 -2.83 8.22 6.23
C GLY A 62 -2.05 6.99 6.67
N LYS A 63 -2.72 5.86 6.88
CA LYS A 63 -2.10 4.61 7.32
C LYS A 63 -1.56 3.79 6.16
N LEU A 64 -2.09 4.00 4.95
CA LEU A 64 -1.65 3.29 3.76
C LEU A 64 -1.24 4.32 2.70
N ARG A 65 -0.02 4.21 2.20
CA ARG A 65 0.52 5.10 1.19
C ARG A 65 1.22 4.31 0.10
N PHE A 66 1.42 4.94 -1.05
CA PHE A 66 2.01 4.31 -2.23
C PHE A 66 3.12 5.19 -2.77
N SER A 67 4.21 4.57 -3.22
CA SER A 67 5.36 5.29 -3.78
C SER A 67 6.05 4.44 -4.84
N THR A 68 6.77 5.10 -5.75
CA THR A 68 7.65 4.41 -6.70
C THR A 68 9.10 4.43 -6.24
N SER A 69 9.41 5.04 -5.09
CA SER A 69 10.76 5.18 -4.59
C SER A 69 11.16 4.05 -3.66
N ALA A 70 12.02 3.15 -4.12
CA ALA A 70 12.57 2.08 -3.29
C ALA A 70 13.38 2.64 -2.12
N GLU A 71 14.09 3.74 -2.33
CA GLU A 71 14.87 4.41 -1.28
C GLU A 71 13.95 4.89 -0.15
N GLU A 72 12.83 5.52 -0.50
CA GLU A 72 11.85 5.95 0.49
C GLU A 72 11.31 4.76 1.28
N GLY A 73 11.02 3.65 0.60
CA GLY A 73 10.54 2.44 1.25
C GLY A 73 11.52 1.87 2.26
N VAL A 74 12.80 1.81 1.88
CA VAL A 74 13.84 1.27 2.76
C VAL A 74 14.02 2.15 4.00
N LYS A 75 13.97 3.47 3.83
CA LYS A 75 14.11 4.40 4.95
C LYS A 75 12.91 4.40 5.88
N PHE A 76 11.73 4.19 5.33
CA PHE A 76 10.49 4.26 6.11
C PHE A 76 10.27 3.03 7.00
N GLY A 77 10.46 1.85 6.46
CA GLY A 77 10.03 0.61 7.12
C GLY A 77 10.98 0.13 8.21
N GLU A 78 10.41 -0.17 9.36
CA GLU A 78 11.10 -0.92 10.41
C GLU A 78 11.09 -2.40 10.05
N VAL A 79 10.04 -2.84 9.35
CA VAL A 79 9.89 -4.18 8.79
C VAL A 79 9.63 -4.04 7.30
N ILE A 80 10.28 -4.87 6.50
CA ILE A 80 10.15 -4.85 5.04
C ILE A 80 9.68 -6.22 4.55
N PHE A 81 8.63 -6.21 3.76
CA PHE A 81 8.12 -7.41 3.11
C PHE A 81 8.40 -7.42 1.62
#